data_bbd20bf52a1bcaa6ab2b989059824427
#
_entry.id   bbd20bf52a1bcaa6ab2b989059824427
#
_cell.length_a   1.000
_cell.length_b   1.000
_cell.length_c   1.000
_cell.angle_alpha   90.00
_cell.angle_beta   90.00
_cell.angle_gamma   90.00
#
_symmetry.space_group_name_H-M   'P 1'
#
loop_
_entity.id
_entity.type
_entity.pdbx_description
1 polymer ?
#
loop_
_entity_poly.entity_id
_entity_poly.type
_entity_poly.pdbx_seq_one_letter_code
_entity_poly.pdbx_strand_id
1 'polypeptide(L)'
;FGTEEQVGFLRTQVDKHAYMELVDQMQHDRMETVVERETAQDFMKLCAVSTKVEDQLQVVWIVMGIIKERLTPEVHLPEGMLITTEEQFYASVEFLSLLSGQLFESRRNQMIAQKAVEKSSVSELAMEYQLHRSRAMTEILQMMDSDNSFEKVAEDILRETCESLEISGGCLLRENTGENTADMICAYTKEPDKSILAEGQHIPIGALPFYNGKTYMISSDSIMPEPFAHLFKTCHISAGIFEPIEIQNRTAMYFCVYDNEKTRIWENRDIKFVSDVRRVVQSIMLKRIAKNSLASSYTSLEAILENTGCGIYVVDYHTHAILYMNHKFKELFSRSIAGNHLEKMLFSDRETKRSQYYEEIYSVVEERWLDVHKTEIDWVDGRKVAMCTLYD
;
A
#
# COMPACT_ATOMS: atom_id res chain seq x y z
N PHE A 1 16.11 51.34 -28.75
CA PHE A 1 17.52 51.03 -28.49
C PHE A 1 18.39 52.09 -29.12
N GLY A 2 19.02 52.89 -28.31
CA GLY A 2 19.96 53.94 -28.72
C GLY A 2 21.17 53.97 -27.80
N THR A 3 22.16 54.84 -28.12
CA THR A 3 23.26 55.08 -27.22
C THR A 3 22.78 55.71 -25.90
N GLU A 4 23.58 55.66 -24.86
CA GLU A 4 23.27 56.25 -23.55
C GLU A 4 22.96 57.76 -23.66
N GLU A 5 23.63 58.47 -24.56
CA GLU A 5 23.42 59.86 -24.86
C GLU A 5 22.08 60.14 -25.55
N GLN A 6 21.67 59.29 -26.51
CA GLN A 6 20.40 59.34 -27.18
C GLN A 6 19.22 59.06 -26.24
N VAL A 7 19.36 58.06 -25.39
CA VAL A 7 18.34 57.72 -24.37
C VAL A 7 18.27 58.83 -23.32
N GLY A 8 19.41 59.37 -22.90
CA GLY A 8 19.50 60.49 -21.98
C GLY A 8 18.78 61.72 -22.52
N PHE A 9 19.02 62.08 -23.78
CA PHE A 9 18.33 63.19 -24.43
C PHE A 9 16.80 62.99 -24.44
N LEU A 10 16.32 61.84 -24.87
CA LEU A 10 14.88 61.55 -24.90
C LEU A 10 14.25 61.67 -23.51
N ARG A 11 14.94 61.14 -22.46
CA ARG A 11 14.47 61.26 -21.09
C ARG A 11 14.38 62.69 -20.57
N THR A 12 15.27 63.58 -21.00
CA THR A 12 15.22 64.99 -20.60
C THR A 12 14.09 65.76 -21.24
N GLN A 13 13.61 65.30 -22.39
CA GLN A 13 12.51 65.94 -23.13
C GLN A 13 11.11 65.52 -22.68
N VAL A 14 11.03 64.47 -21.87
CA VAL A 14 9.76 63.93 -21.36
C VAL A 14 9.62 64.27 -19.87
N ASP A 15 8.54 64.90 -19.52
CA ASP A 15 8.22 65.17 -18.13
C ASP A 15 8.02 63.81 -17.37
N LYS A 16 8.69 63.66 -16.23
CA LYS A 16 8.57 62.52 -15.40
C LYS A 16 7.13 62.24 -14.98
N HIS A 17 6.32 63.26 -14.85
CA HIS A 17 4.90 63.17 -14.53
C HIS A 17 4.10 62.52 -15.64
N ALA A 18 4.31 62.96 -16.90
CA ALA A 18 3.66 62.36 -18.06
C ALA A 18 4.00 60.86 -18.23
N TYR A 19 5.24 60.48 -17.92
CA TYR A 19 5.66 59.05 -17.92
C TYR A 19 4.92 58.22 -16.86
N MET A 20 4.83 58.73 -15.64
CA MET A 20 4.15 58.01 -14.54
C MET A 20 2.65 57.91 -14.78
N GLU A 21 2.03 58.96 -15.31
CA GLU A 21 0.60 58.95 -15.69
C GLU A 21 0.28 57.90 -16.75
N LEU A 22 1.15 57.74 -17.77
CA LEU A 22 0.99 56.71 -18.80
C LEU A 22 1.05 55.30 -18.20
N VAL A 23 1.99 55.05 -17.33
CA VAL A 23 2.11 53.75 -16.67
C VAL A 23 0.89 53.47 -15.79
N ASP A 24 0.44 54.46 -15.02
CA ASP A 24 -0.72 54.34 -14.14
C ASP A 24 -2.01 54.14 -14.94
N GLN A 25 -2.21 54.88 -16.03
CA GLN A 25 -3.34 54.69 -16.94
C GLN A 25 -3.35 53.27 -17.52
N MET A 26 -2.19 52.75 -17.97
CA MET A 26 -2.08 51.40 -18.49
C MET A 26 -2.35 50.31 -17.46
N GLN A 27 -2.10 50.57 -16.19
CA GLN A 27 -2.41 49.62 -15.08
C GLN A 27 -3.91 49.59 -14.80
N HIS A 28 -4.59 50.72 -14.88
CA HIS A 28 -6.01 50.85 -14.53
C HIS A 28 -6.96 50.61 -15.71
N ASP A 29 -6.54 50.90 -16.93
CA ASP A 29 -7.36 50.68 -18.11
C ASP A 29 -7.21 49.25 -18.66
N ARG A 30 -8.27 48.47 -18.55
CA ARG A 30 -8.30 47.08 -19.01
C ARG A 30 -8.49 46.90 -20.51
N MET A 31 -8.94 47.93 -21.20
CA MET A 31 -9.36 47.86 -22.61
C MET A 31 -8.29 48.34 -23.58
N GLU A 32 -7.51 49.36 -23.24
CA GLU A 32 -6.55 49.94 -24.14
C GLU A 32 -5.19 49.23 -24.12
N THR A 33 -4.73 48.82 -25.29
CA THR A 33 -3.40 48.20 -25.47
C THR A 33 -2.33 49.23 -25.86
N VAL A 34 -2.75 50.37 -26.37
CA VAL A 34 -1.88 51.48 -26.79
C VAL A 34 -2.45 52.77 -26.29
N VAL A 35 -1.69 53.54 -25.55
CA VAL A 35 -2.06 54.90 -25.08
C VAL A 35 -1.02 55.89 -25.53
N GLU A 36 -1.48 56.97 -26.13
CA GLU A 36 -0.66 58.08 -26.58
C GLU A 36 -0.78 59.27 -25.62
N ARG A 37 0.33 59.98 -25.43
CA ARG A 37 0.37 61.26 -24.70
C ARG A 37 1.13 62.29 -25.48
N GLU A 38 0.61 63.49 -25.43
CA GLU A 38 1.33 64.67 -25.93
C GLU A 38 2.53 64.93 -24.99
N THR A 39 3.66 65.26 -25.60
CA THR A 39 4.84 65.68 -24.88
C THR A 39 4.88 67.24 -24.87
N ALA A 40 5.68 67.75 -23.92
CA ALA A 40 5.89 69.22 -23.89
C ALA A 40 6.59 69.80 -25.18
N GLN A 41 7.10 68.90 -26.01
CA GLN A 41 7.79 69.22 -27.25
C GLN A 41 6.99 68.71 -28.44
N ASP A 42 6.50 69.58 -29.29
CA ASP A 42 5.64 69.23 -30.44
C ASP A 42 6.29 68.27 -31.44
N PHE A 43 7.63 68.17 -31.48
CA PHE A 43 8.35 67.29 -32.37
C PHE A 43 8.49 65.85 -31.85
N MET A 44 8.06 65.54 -30.61
CA MET A 44 8.14 64.21 -29.99
C MET A 44 6.78 63.60 -29.77
N LYS A 45 6.69 62.33 -30.02
CA LYS A 45 5.55 61.46 -29.59
C LYS A 45 5.96 60.46 -28.55
N LEU A 46 5.05 60.19 -27.65
CA LEU A 46 5.17 59.26 -26.59
C LEU A 46 3.97 58.32 -26.59
N CYS A 47 4.25 57.01 -26.75
CA CYS A 47 3.21 55.98 -26.66
C CYS A 47 3.59 54.96 -25.64
N ALA A 48 2.63 54.45 -24.90
CA ALA A 48 2.77 53.25 -24.07
C ALA A 48 2.01 52.10 -24.72
N VAL A 49 2.67 50.93 -24.77
CA VAL A 49 2.11 49.66 -25.26
C VAL A 49 2.06 48.69 -24.14
N SER A 50 0.89 48.20 -23.79
CA SER A 50 0.74 47.15 -22.75
C SER A 50 0.65 45.77 -23.37
N THR A 51 1.32 44.83 -22.74
CA THR A 51 1.12 43.39 -23.00
C THR A 51 0.38 42.79 -21.84
N LYS A 52 -0.81 42.27 -22.07
CA LYS A 52 -1.68 41.63 -21.08
C LYS A 52 -1.82 40.13 -21.39
N VAL A 53 -1.84 39.34 -20.37
CA VAL A 53 -2.11 37.89 -20.45
C VAL A 53 -3.19 37.58 -19.42
N GLU A 54 -4.32 37.03 -19.85
CA GLU A 54 -5.50 36.78 -18.99
C GLU A 54 -5.94 38.02 -18.19
N ASP A 55 -6.01 39.17 -18.86
CA ASP A 55 -6.35 40.50 -18.28
C ASP A 55 -5.37 41.02 -17.21
N GLN A 56 -4.24 40.33 -17.02
CA GLN A 56 -3.18 40.81 -16.14
C GLN A 56 -2.08 41.51 -16.96
N LEU A 57 -1.76 42.72 -16.56
CA LEU A 57 -0.67 43.47 -17.16
C LEU A 57 0.68 42.78 -16.85
N GLN A 58 1.41 42.45 -17.90
CA GLN A 58 2.73 41.81 -17.79
C GLN A 58 3.87 42.82 -17.99
N VAL A 59 3.77 43.61 -19.02
CA VAL A 59 4.80 44.60 -19.40
C VAL A 59 4.14 45.81 -20.02
N VAL A 60 4.73 46.96 -19.74
CA VAL A 60 4.44 48.22 -20.44
C VAL A 60 5.70 48.66 -21.19
N TRP A 61 5.58 48.77 -22.48
CA TRP A 61 6.63 49.30 -23.35
C TRP A 61 6.38 50.77 -23.57
N ILE A 62 7.38 51.60 -23.33
CA ILE A 62 7.29 53.04 -23.62
C ILE A 62 8.10 53.29 -24.89
N VAL A 63 7.40 53.76 -25.91
CA VAL A 63 7.97 54.08 -27.21
C VAL A 63 7.99 55.61 -27.36
N MET A 64 9.19 56.12 -27.62
CA MET A 64 9.42 57.53 -27.84
C MET A 64 9.97 57.71 -29.25
N GLY A 65 9.44 58.66 -30.01
CA GLY A 65 9.89 58.97 -31.38
C GLY A 65 9.95 60.42 -31.66
N ILE A 66 10.93 60.83 -32.47
CA ILE A 66 11.07 62.17 -33.03
C ILE A 66 10.39 62.18 -34.40
N ILE A 67 9.39 63.06 -34.58
CA ILE A 67 8.56 63.07 -35.76
C ILE A 67 9.11 64.14 -36.74
N LYS A 68 9.48 63.67 -37.92
CA LYS A 68 10.12 64.46 -38.94
C LYS A 68 9.29 65.68 -39.37
N GLU A 69 8.00 65.48 -39.51
CA GLU A 69 7.05 66.50 -39.97
C GLU A 69 6.86 67.66 -38.97
N ARG A 70 7.29 67.44 -37.71
CA ARG A 70 7.12 68.43 -36.63
C ARG A 70 8.45 69.04 -36.18
N LEU A 71 9.56 68.63 -36.82
CA LEU A 71 10.89 69.11 -36.47
C LEU A 71 11.17 70.49 -37.02
N THR A 72 11.48 71.42 -36.14
CA THR A 72 11.87 72.77 -36.54
C THR A 72 13.40 72.91 -36.64
N PRO A 73 13.92 73.84 -37.48
CA PRO A 73 15.39 73.99 -37.67
C PRO A 73 16.17 74.38 -36.39
N GLU A 74 15.46 74.83 -35.37
CA GLU A 74 16.04 75.26 -34.08
C GLU A 74 16.38 74.11 -33.12
N VAL A 75 15.89 72.88 -33.40
CA VAL A 75 16.07 71.72 -32.52
C VAL A 75 17.38 71.04 -32.81
N HIS A 76 18.29 71.09 -31.85
CA HIS A 76 19.60 70.36 -31.94
C HIS A 76 19.45 68.94 -31.41
N LEU A 77 19.54 67.95 -32.32
CA LEU A 77 19.44 66.56 -31.98
C LEU A 77 20.86 65.94 -31.82
N PRO A 78 21.04 64.96 -30.90
CA PRO A 78 22.27 64.16 -30.82
C PRO A 78 22.57 63.44 -32.14
N GLU A 79 23.87 63.25 -32.46
CA GLU A 79 24.29 62.56 -33.68
C GLU A 79 23.77 61.15 -33.77
N GLY A 80 23.23 60.74 -34.92
CA GLY A 80 22.70 59.41 -35.14
C GLY A 80 21.30 59.17 -34.54
N MET A 81 20.61 60.21 -34.12
CA MET A 81 19.22 60.10 -33.64
C MET A 81 18.26 59.66 -34.75
N LEU A 82 17.43 58.70 -34.49
CA LEU A 82 16.50 58.17 -35.47
C LEU A 82 15.27 59.09 -35.53
N ILE A 83 15.05 59.70 -36.70
CA ILE A 83 13.93 60.54 -37.00
C ILE A 83 12.97 59.73 -37.87
N THR A 84 11.71 59.62 -37.46
CA THR A 84 10.68 58.83 -38.13
C THR A 84 9.55 59.76 -38.66
N THR A 85 8.86 59.31 -39.69
CA THR A 85 7.57 59.93 -40.04
C THR A 85 6.51 59.49 -39.01
N GLU A 86 5.43 60.27 -38.91
CA GLU A 86 4.32 59.94 -38.02
C GLU A 86 3.73 58.57 -38.35
N GLU A 87 3.61 58.21 -39.62
CA GLU A 87 3.16 56.89 -40.07
C GLU A 87 4.11 55.76 -39.65
N GLN A 88 5.43 55.96 -39.82
CA GLN A 88 6.44 54.99 -39.40
C GLN A 88 6.48 54.78 -37.88
N PHE A 89 6.25 55.84 -37.10
CA PHE A 89 6.15 55.76 -35.66
C PHE A 89 5.01 54.85 -35.22
N TYR A 90 3.80 55.08 -35.74
CA TYR A 90 2.63 54.25 -35.39
C TYR A 90 2.77 52.81 -35.88
N ALA A 91 3.31 52.59 -37.08
CA ALA A 91 3.61 51.24 -37.56
C ALA A 91 4.60 50.48 -36.62
N SER A 92 5.57 51.20 -36.07
CA SER A 92 6.52 50.64 -35.10
C SER A 92 5.87 50.28 -33.75
N VAL A 93 4.94 51.13 -33.29
CA VAL A 93 4.13 50.91 -32.08
C VAL A 93 3.23 49.69 -32.24
N GLU A 94 2.54 49.58 -33.38
CA GLU A 94 1.67 48.44 -33.68
C GLU A 94 2.46 47.16 -33.82
N PHE A 95 3.60 47.19 -34.52
CA PHE A 95 4.51 46.05 -34.64
C PHE A 95 5.02 45.59 -33.28
N LEU A 96 5.42 46.51 -32.39
CA LEU A 96 5.86 46.17 -31.03
C LEU A 96 4.76 45.52 -30.19
N SER A 97 3.51 46.02 -30.33
CA SER A 97 2.35 45.45 -29.66
C SER A 97 2.11 44.02 -30.08
N LEU A 98 2.10 43.75 -31.38
CA LEU A 98 1.93 42.37 -31.92
C LEU A 98 3.06 41.44 -31.51
N LEU A 99 4.31 41.88 -31.66
CA LEU A 99 5.50 41.06 -31.33
C LEU A 99 5.56 40.75 -29.86
N SER A 100 5.29 41.70 -29.00
CA SER A 100 5.26 41.54 -27.55
C SER A 100 4.18 40.55 -27.15
N GLY A 101 2.97 40.66 -27.68
CA GLY A 101 1.88 39.73 -27.44
C GLY A 101 2.27 38.28 -27.79
N GLN A 102 2.81 38.06 -29.00
CA GLN A 102 3.24 36.75 -29.46
C GLN A 102 4.36 36.12 -28.61
N LEU A 103 5.36 36.94 -28.23
CA LEU A 103 6.47 36.45 -27.39
C LEU A 103 6.00 36.02 -26.02
N PHE A 104 5.14 36.80 -25.37
CA PHE A 104 4.62 36.44 -24.04
C PHE A 104 3.70 35.20 -24.08
N GLU A 105 2.85 35.12 -25.10
CA GLU A 105 1.95 33.99 -25.30
C GLU A 105 2.74 32.69 -25.58
N SER A 106 3.75 32.75 -26.45
CA SER A 106 4.65 31.64 -26.71
C SER A 106 5.37 31.18 -25.46
N ARG A 107 5.93 32.12 -24.68
CA ARG A 107 6.62 31.79 -23.42
C ARG A 107 5.71 31.15 -22.38
N ARG A 108 4.48 31.66 -22.25
CA ARG A 108 3.45 31.05 -21.38
C ARG A 108 3.13 29.64 -21.79
N ASN A 109 2.90 29.38 -23.08
CA ASN A 109 2.59 28.06 -23.60
C ASN A 109 3.73 27.08 -23.35
N GLN A 110 4.99 27.50 -23.48
CA GLN A 110 6.15 26.70 -23.10
C GLN A 110 6.16 26.35 -21.61
N MET A 111 5.89 27.31 -20.72
CA MET A 111 5.85 27.05 -19.28
C MET A 111 4.72 26.08 -18.88
N ILE A 112 3.54 26.22 -19.51
CA ILE A 112 2.41 25.32 -19.29
C ILE A 112 2.76 23.90 -19.75
N ALA A 113 3.35 23.77 -20.94
CA ALA A 113 3.77 22.49 -21.49
C ALA A 113 4.85 21.82 -20.59
N GLN A 114 5.82 22.58 -20.12
CA GLN A 114 6.87 22.07 -19.24
C GLN A 114 6.29 21.57 -17.90
N LYS A 115 5.40 22.36 -17.26
CA LYS A 115 4.72 21.93 -16.04
C LYS A 115 3.83 20.69 -16.25
N ALA A 116 3.20 20.58 -17.41
CA ALA A 116 2.40 19.40 -17.75
C ALA A 116 3.28 18.15 -17.90
N VAL A 117 4.44 18.26 -18.53
CA VAL A 117 5.42 17.18 -18.66
C VAL A 117 5.96 16.77 -17.29
N GLU A 118 6.35 17.73 -16.45
CA GLU A 118 6.83 17.46 -15.08
C GLU A 118 5.76 16.72 -14.25
N LYS A 119 4.51 17.19 -14.32
CA LYS A 119 3.39 16.55 -13.63
C LYS A 119 3.12 15.14 -14.15
N SER A 120 3.23 14.92 -15.46
CA SER A 120 3.05 13.63 -16.10
C SER A 120 4.14 12.64 -15.66
N SER A 121 5.41 13.06 -15.64
CA SER A 121 6.53 12.20 -15.22
C SER A 121 6.43 11.80 -13.75
N VAL A 122 6.04 12.71 -12.86
CA VAL A 122 5.81 12.39 -11.44
C VAL A 122 4.64 11.41 -11.28
N SER A 123 3.57 11.58 -12.09
CA SER A 123 2.42 10.67 -12.07
C SER A 123 2.79 9.27 -12.59
N GLU A 124 3.62 9.20 -13.63
CA GLU A 124 4.11 7.95 -14.22
C GLU A 124 4.97 7.16 -13.23
N LEU A 125 5.94 7.80 -12.58
CA LEU A 125 6.76 7.19 -11.53
C LEU A 125 5.90 6.69 -10.36
N ALA A 126 4.91 7.46 -9.93
CA ALA A 126 4.01 7.05 -8.86
C ALA A 126 3.17 5.82 -9.25
N MET A 127 2.73 5.76 -10.52
CA MET A 127 1.95 4.65 -11.05
C MET A 127 2.80 3.38 -11.20
N GLU A 128 4.03 3.50 -11.68
CA GLU A 128 4.99 2.39 -11.77
C GLU A 128 5.28 1.79 -10.39
N TYR A 129 5.52 2.63 -9.40
CA TYR A 129 5.71 2.22 -8.03
C TYR A 129 4.49 1.48 -7.44
N GLN A 130 3.27 1.98 -7.69
CA GLN A 130 2.05 1.31 -7.27
C GLN A 130 1.88 -0.05 -7.95
N LEU A 131 2.21 -0.13 -9.25
CA LEU A 131 2.12 -1.38 -10.00
C LEU A 131 3.08 -2.43 -9.44
N HIS A 132 4.33 -2.04 -9.15
CA HIS A 132 5.32 -2.93 -8.55
C HIS A 132 4.84 -3.50 -7.21
N ARG A 133 4.30 -2.66 -6.33
CA ARG A 133 3.75 -3.11 -5.05
C ARG A 133 2.50 -3.97 -5.17
N SER A 134 1.65 -3.67 -6.14
CA SER A 134 0.46 -4.49 -6.40
C SER A 134 0.86 -5.88 -6.88
N ARG A 135 1.92 -6.01 -7.68
CA ARG A 135 2.47 -7.31 -8.11
C ARG A 135 3.03 -8.08 -6.91
N ALA A 136 3.89 -7.46 -6.11
CA ALA A 136 4.43 -8.08 -4.90
C ALA A 136 3.32 -8.57 -3.96
N MET A 137 2.29 -7.75 -3.71
CA MET A 137 1.16 -8.17 -2.89
C MET A 137 0.40 -9.35 -3.51
N THR A 138 0.26 -9.40 -4.83
CA THR A 138 -0.39 -10.54 -5.52
C THR A 138 0.42 -11.82 -5.34
N GLU A 139 1.74 -11.76 -5.47
CA GLU A 139 2.64 -12.88 -5.26
C GLU A 139 2.58 -13.37 -3.81
N ILE A 140 2.62 -12.45 -2.85
CA ILE A 140 2.46 -12.76 -1.42
C ILE A 140 1.10 -13.44 -1.14
N LEU A 141 0.02 -12.97 -1.74
CA LEU A 141 -1.30 -13.59 -1.58
C LEU A 141 -1.36 -15.00 -2.17
N GLN A 142 -0.67 -15.27 -3.28
CA GLN A 142 -0.59 -16.62 -3.84
C GLN A 142 0.14 -17.60 -2.91
N MET A 143 1.06 -17.13 -2.09
CA MET A 143 1.77 -17.96 -1.10
C MET A 143 0.85 -18.42 0.06
N MET A 144 -0.34 -17.81 0.25
CA MET A 144 -1.29 -18.19 1.32
C MET A 144 -1.79 -19.62 1.23
N ASP A 145 -1.88 -20.17 0.02
CA ASP A 145 -2.40 -21.52 -0.23
C ASP A 145 -1.29 -22.56 -0.42
N SER A 146 -0.04 -22.18 -0.16
CA SER A 146 1.10 -23.10 -0.22
C SER A 146 1.04 -24.16 0.87
N ASP A 147 1.35 -25.41 0.50
CA ASP A 147 1.48 -26.53 1.43
C ASP A 147 2.85 -26.58 2.14
N ASN A 148 3.75 -25.64 1.85
CA ASN A 148 5.05 -25.54 2.52
C ASN A 148 4.90 -25.25 4.02
N SER A 149 5.97 -25.43 4.81
CA SER A 149 5.99 -25.06 6.23
C SER A 149 5.70 -23.55 6.41
N PHE A 150 5.22 -23.17 7.61
CA PHE A 150 4.95 -21.76 7.91
C PHE A 150 6.22 -20.92 7.82
N GLU A 151 7.32 -21.45 8.32
CA GLU A 151 8.62 -20.80 8.33
C GLU A 151 9.08 -20.50 6.90
N LYS A 152 8.94 -21.46 5.98
CA LYS A 152 9.33 -21.29 4.58
C LYS A 152 8.46 -20.26 3.86
N VAL A 153 7.14 -20.31 4.06
CA VAL A 153 6.22 -19.32 3.48
C VAL A 153 6.50 -17.93 4.04
N ALA A 154 6.76 -17.80 5.33
CA ALA A 154 7.10 -16.53 5.96
C ALA A 154 8.44 -15.96 5.46
N GLU A 155 9.45 -16.81 5.26
CA GLU A 155 10.73 -16.42 4.64
C GLU A 155 10.54 -15.89 3.21
N ASP A 156 9.74 -16.59 2.39
CA ASP A 156 9.44 -16.18 1.01
C ASP A 156 8.68 -14.84 0.98
N ILE A 157 7.72 -14.64 1.91
CA ILE A 157 7.01 -13.36 2.07
C ILE A 157 7.95 -12.24 2.52
N LEU A 158 8.86 -12.52 3.46
CA LEU A 158 9.87 -11.54 3.90
C LEU A 158 10.78 -11.14 2.74
N ARG A 159 11.25 -12.10 1.94
CA ARG A 159 12.06 -11.84 0.75
C ARG A 159 11.34 -10.91 -0.21
N GLU A 160 10.14 -11.26 -0.63
CA GLU A 160 9.34 -10.46 -1.56
C GLU A 160 9.07 -9.04 -1.02
N THR A 161 8.79 -8.95 0.28
CA THR A 161 8.58 -7.66 0.96
C THR A 161 9.85 -6.80 0.93
N CYS A 162 10.99 -7.39 1.26
CA CYS A 162 12.27 -6.67 1.30
C CYS A 162 12.74 -6.26 -0.11
N GLU A 163 12.56 -7.11 -1.10
CA GLU A 163 12.86 -6.81 -2.50
C GLU A 163 11.96 -5.69 -3.02
N SER A 164 10.65 -5.75 -2.74
CA SER A 164 9.69 -4.70 -3.15
C SER A 164 9.93 -3.35 -2.47
N LEU A 165 10.44 -3.33 -1.25
CA LEU A 165 10.80 -2.12 -0.52
C LEU A 165 12.24 -1.67 -0.78
N GLU A 166 13.03 -2.48 -1.48
CA GLU A 166 14.47 -2.25 -1.71
C GLU A 166 15.26 -2.05 -0.41
N ILE A 167 14.96 -2.87 0.61
CA ILE A 167 15.58 -2.80 1.95
C ILE A 167 16.53 -3.96 2.22
N SER A 168 17.33 -3.81 3.27
CA SER A 168 18.42 -4.74 3.60
C SER A 168 17.92 -6.09 4.11
N GLY A 169 16.79 -6.15 4.83
CA GLY A 169 16.28 -7.42 5.34
C GLY A 169 15.05 -7.32 6.23
N GLY A 170 14.62 -8.48 6.72
CA GLY A 170 13.51 -8.63 7.65
C GLY A 170 13.57 -9.94 8.40
N CYS A 171 12.80 -10.03 9.47
CA CYS A 171 12.68 -11.26 10.26
C CYS A 171 11.29 -11.39 10.89
N LEU A 172 10.94 -12.61 11.24
CA LEU A 172 9.77 -12.94 12.02
C LEU A 172 10.20 -13.46 13.38
N LEU A 173 9.82 -12.77 14.44
CA LEU A 173 10.13 -13.12 15.82
C LEU A 173 8.88 -13.66 16.51
N ARG A 174 9.02 -14.72 17.32
CA ARG A 174 7.97 -15.29 18.15
C ARG A 174 8.26 -14.99 19.61
N GLU A 175 7.26 -14.49 20.32
CA GLU A 175 7.36 -14.26 21.76
C GLU A 175 7.36 -15.57 22.53
N ASN A 176 8.36 -15.77 23.37
CA ASN A 176 8.44 -16.88 24.34
C ASN A 176 8.17 -16.32 25.74
N THR A 177 6.91 -16.36 26.15
CA THR A 177 6.47 -15.79 27.42
C THR A 177 7.05 -16.54 28.64
N GLY A 178 7.45 -17.80 28.49
CA GLY A 178 8.04 -18.60 29.57
C GLY A 178 9.45 -18.15 29.93
N GLU A 179 10.22 -17.71 28.95
CA GLU A 179 11.62 -17.30 29.11
C GLU A 179 11.82 -15.78 29.00
N ASN A 180 10.75 -15.05 28.73
CA ASN A 180 10.79 -13.61 28.47
C ASN A 180 11.77 -13.22 27.35
N THR A 181 11.77 -14.04 26.27
CA THR A 181 12.60 -13.88 25.09
C THR A 181 11.75 -13.85 23.82
N ALA A 182 12.32 -13.34 22.75
CA ALA A 182 11.79 -13.48 21.40
C ALA A 182 12.72 -14.41 20.60
N ASP A 183 12.14 -15.44 20.02
CA ASP A 183 12.84 -16.44 19.22
C ASP A 183 12.66 -16.10 17.74
N MET A 184 13.74 -16.18 16.97
CA MET A 184 13.65 -15.99 15.53
C MET A 184 13.06 -17.24 14.87
N ILE A 185 11.98 -17.04 14.11
CA ILE A 185 11.34 -18.09 13.32
C ILE A 185 12.00 -18.21 11.95
N CYS A 186 12.15 -17.09 11.26
CA CYS A 186 12.82 -16.99 9.96
C CYS A 186 13.33 -15.58 9.75
N ALA A 187 14.30 -15.44 8.86
CA ALA A 187 14.87 -14.16 8.47
C ALA A 187 15.24 -14.17 6.99
N TYR A 188 15.19 -13.02 6.38
CA TYR A 188 15.74 -12.74 5.06
C TYR A 188 16.70 -11.57 5.13
N THR A 189 17.85 -11.68 4.49
CA THR A 189 18.81 -10.59 4.32
C THR A 189 19.37 -10.60 2.92
N LYS A 190 19.49 -9.41 2.33
CA LYS A 190 20.04 -9.21 0.98
C LYS A 190 21.53 -9.54 0.93
N GLU A 191 22.25 -9.34 2.04
CA GLU A 191 23.66 -9.61 2.19
C GLU A 191 23.89 -10.66 3.30
N PRO A 192 24.05 -11.96 2.95
CA PRO A 192 24.20 -13.04 3.93
C PRO A 192 25.36 -12.85 4.90
N ASP A 193 26.47 -12.26 4.46
CA ASP A 193 27.66 -12.01 5.27
C ASP A 193 27.43 -10.95 6.38
N LYS A 194 26.35 -10.19 6.28
CA LYS A 194 25.90 -9.20 7.26
C LYS A 194 24.66 -9.66 8.01
N SER A 195 24.39 -10.96 8.04
CA SER A 195 23.26 -11.50 8.79
C SER A 195 23.38 -11.15 10.27
N ILE A 196 22.43 -10.36 10.71
CA ILE A 196 22.46 -9.65 11.99
C ILE A 196 22.03 -10.54 13.15
N LEU A 197 21.20 -11.53 12.86
CA LEU A 197 20.62 -12.44 13.81
C LEU A 197 20.78 -13.86 13.27
N ALA A 198 21.57 -14.67 13.96
CA ALA A 198 21.68 -16.09 13.62
C ALA A 198 20.38 -16.84 13.98
N GLU A 199 19.98 -17.81 13.17
CA GLU A 199 18.88 -18.70 13.52
C GLU A 199 19.11 -19.30 14.92
N GLY A 200 18.06 -19.27 15.77
CA GLY A 200 18.14 -19.76 17.15
C GLY A 200 18.65 -18.75 18.17
N GLN A 201 18.85 -17.50 17.80
CA GLN A 201 19.23 -16.46 18.74
C GLN A 201 18.00 -16.02 19.57
N HIS A 202 18.12 -16.10 20.90
CA HIS A 202 17.11 -15.63 21.84
C HIS A 202 17.36 -14.17 22.18
N ILE A 203 16.41 -13.30 21.86
CA ILE A 203 16.51 -11.87 22.15
C ILE A 203 15.67 -11.58 23.39
N PRO A 204 16.23 -10.98 24.47
CA PRO A 204 15.42 -10.58 25.60
C PRO A 204 14.29 -9.63 25.19
N ILE A 205 13.04 -9.92 25.55
CA ILE A 205 11.88 -9.10 25.19
C ILE A 205 12.03 -7.66 25.70
N GLY A 206 12.59 -7.47 26.89
CA GLY A 206 12.87 -6.15 27.44
C GLY A 206 13.87 -5.32 26.63
N ALA A 207 14.64 -5.94 25.72
CA ALA A 207 15.51 -5.26 24.78
C ALA A 207 14.81 -4.86 23.47
N LEU A 208 13.53 -5.20 23.29
CA LEU A 208 12.76 -4.87 22.10
C LEU A 208 11.84 -3.68 22.37
N PRO A 209 11.89 -2.62 21.53
CA PRO A 209 11.13 -1.39 21.76
C PRO A 209 9.61 -1.56 21.60
N PHE A 210 9.19 -2.66 21.00
CA PHE A 210 7.82 -2.94 20.59
C PHE A 210 7.11 -4.01 21.44
N TYR A 211 7.69 -4.44 22.55
CA TYR A 211 7.13 -5.50 23.41
C TYR A 211 5.73 -5.20 23.98
N ASN A 212 5.26 -3.95 23.85
CA ASN A 212 3.95 -3.53 24.34
C ASN A 212 2.81 -3.73 23.33
N GLY A 213 3.03 -4.49 22.25
CA GLY A 213 2.01 -4.81 21.25
C GLY A 213 1.64 -3.65 20.31
N LYS A 214 2.46 -2.61 20.23
CA LYS A 214 2.27 -1.49 19.30
C LYS A 214 3.26 -1.57 18.15
N THR A 215 2.86 -1.06 16.99
CA THR A 215 3.77 -0.82 15.87
C THR A 215 4.85 0.15 16.30
N TYR A 216 6.09 -0.22 16.08
CA TYR A 216 7.25 0.61 16.35
C TYR A 216 7.99 0.90 15.04
N MET A 217 8.35 2.16 14.86
CA MET A 217 9.02 2.62 13.66
C MET A 217 10.25 3.44 14.02
N ILE A 218 11.34 3.16 13.35
CA ILE A 218 12.61 3.86 13.50
C ILE A 218 13.01 4.39 12.13
N SER A 219 13.32 5.66 12.06
CA SER A 219 14.00 6.29 10.93
C SER A 219 15.42 6.65 11.34
N SER A 220 16.28 6.93 10.38
CA SER A 220 17.69 7.25 10.62
C SER A 220 17.92 8.43 11.59
N ASP A 221 16.95 9.36 11.68
CA ASP A 221 17.02 10.53 12.57
C ASP A 221 16.34 10.30 13.93
N SER A 222 15.86 9.08 14.20
CA SER A 222 15.16 8.78 15.44
C SER A 222 16.13 8.68 16.63
N ILE A 223 15.77 9.32 17.73
CA ILE A 223 16.49 9.16 19.00
C ILE A 223 15.96 7.89 19.68
N MET A 224 16.81 6.89 19.81
CA MET A 224 16.47 5.61 20.46
C MET A 224 16.92 5.63 21.93
N PRO A 225 16.02 5.25 22.85
CA PRO A 225 16.41 5.05 24.25
C PRO A 225 17.23 3.77 24.42
N GLU A 226 18.12 3.74 25.41
CA GLU A 226 18.74 2.50 25.86
C GLU A 226 17.69 1.58 26.54
N PRO A 227 17.73 0.25 26.38
CA PRO A 227 18.82 -0.55 25.77
C PRO A 227 18.69 -0.78 24.26
N PHE A 228 17.66 -0.25 23.61
CA PHE A 228 17.38 -0.48 22.19
C PHE A 228 18.48 0.04 21.28
N ALA A 229 19.02 1.22 21.60
CA ALA A 229 20.10 1.82 20.83
C ALA A 229 21.31 0.89 20.71
N HIS A 230 21.64 0.15 21.77
CA HIS A 230 22.73 -0.81 21.78
C HIS A 230 22.41 -2.00 20.84
N LEU A 231 21.23 -2.59 20.93
CA LEU A 231 20.81 -3.70 20.08
C LEU A 231 20.86 -3.31 18.59
N PHE A 232 20.24 -2.17 18.23
CA PHE A 232 20.19 -1.71 16.84
C PHE A 232 21.57 -1.36 16.30
N LYS A 233 22.45 -0.79 17.12
CA LYS A 233 23.82 -0.50 16.74
C LYS A 233 24.63 -1.78 16.52
N THR A 234 24.45 -2.78 17.39
CA THR A 234 25.11 -4.09 17.25
C THR A 234 24.60 -4.81 16.00
N CYS A 235 23.32 -4.67 15.70
CA CYS A 235 22.69 -5.24 14.53
C CYS A 235 22.84 -4.37 13.26
N HIS A 236 23.55 -3.26 13.30
CA HIS A 236 23.71 -2.32 12.18
C HIS A 236 22.38 -1.85 11.55
N ILE A 237 21.29 -1.86 12.31
CA ILE A 237 19.98 -1.42 11.84
C ILE A 237 19.92 0.10 11.97
N SER A 238 19.69 0.81 10.85
CA SER A 238 19.55 2.25 10.81
C SER A 238 18.11 2.72 10.76
N ALA A 239 17.24 1.93 10.14
CA ALA A 239 15.82 2.20 10.05
C ALA A 239 15.03 0.88 10.09
N GLY A 240 13.81 0.89 10.62
CA GLY A 240 13.00 -0.33 10.70
C GLY A 240 11.53 -0.07 10.99
N ILE A 241 10.69 -1.01 10.59
CA ILE A 241 9.26 -1.10 10.94
C ILE A 241 9.06 -2.45 11.61
N PHE A 242 8.47 -2.43 12.81
CA PHE A 242 8.23 -3.59 13.66
C PHE A 242 6.75 -3.64 13.99
N GLU A 243 6.06 -4.62 13.41
CA GLU A 243 4.61 -4.77 13.56
C GLU A 243 4.25 -6.00 14.37
N PRO A 244 3.45 -5.86 15.45
CA PRO A 244 2.99 -6.99 16.23
C PRO A 244 1.95 -7.81 15.44
N ILE A 245 2.00 -9.13 15.60
CA ILE A 245 0.99 -10.07 15.13
C ILE A 245 0.27 -10.61 16.36
N GLU A 246 -1.01 -10.29 16.47
CA GLU A 246 -1.85 -10.70 17.60
C GLU A 246 -2.62 -11.97 17.27
N ILE A 247 -2.64 -12.90 18.25
CA ILE A 247 -3.43 -14.12 18.21
C ILE A 247 -4.20 -14.22 19.52
N GLN A 248 -5.52 -14.34 19.45
CA GLN A 248 -6.40 -14.39 20.62
C GLN A 248 -6.18 -13.22 21.62
N ASN A 249 -6.05 -11.99 21.08
CA ASN A 249 -5.82 -10.76 21.84
C ASN A 249 -4.49 -10.72 22.61
N ARG A 250 -3.49 -11.49 22.20
CA ARG A 250 -2.12 -11.44 22.71
C ARG A 250 -1.16 -11.28 21.56
N THR A 251 -0.13 -10.51 21.75
CA THR A 251 1.00 -10.46 20.81
C THR A 251 1.70 -11.81 20.84
N ALA A 252 1.74 -12.50 19.72
CA ALA A 252 2.37 -13.80 19.59
C ALA A 252 3.67 -13.73 18.78
N MET A 253 3.75 -12.76 17.85
CA MET A 253 4.87 -12.60 16.94
C MET A 253 5.07 -11.13 16.59
N TYR A 254 6.24 -10.84 16.00
CA TYR A 254 6.58 -9.52 15.43
C TYR A 254 7.08 -9.71 14.01
N PHE A 255 6.44 -9.03 13.07
CA PHE A 255 6.89 -8.91 11.69
C PHE A 255 7.80 -7.69 11.58
N CYS A 256 9.08 -7.92 11.31
CA CYS A 256 10.11 -6.91 11.35
C CYS A 256 10.74 -6.75 9.97
N VAL A 257 10.82 -5.52 9.49
CA VAL A 257 11.59 -5.16 8.30
C VAL A 257 12.56 -4.04 8.65
N TYR A 258 13.76 -4.08 8.09
CA TYR A 258 14.81 -3.14 8.46
C TYR A 258 15.73 -2.80 7.29
N ASP A 259 16.36 -1.63 7.42
CA ASP A 259 17.36 -1.16 6.49
C ASP A 259 18.64 -0.75 7.24
N ASN A 260 19.77 -1.03 6.62
CA ASN A 260 21.11 -0.67 7.12
C ASN A 260 21.57 0.69 6.59
N GLU A 261 20.88 1.25 5.60
CA GLU A 261 21.21 2.56 5.04
C GLU A 261 20.86 3.69 6.00
N LYS A 262 21.83 4.59 6.21
CA LYS A 262 21.72 5.69 7.19
C LYS A 262 20.73 6.80 6.83
N THR A 263 20.16 6.77 5.62
CA THR A 263 19.31 7.86 5.11
C THR A 263 17.85 7.42 4.88
N ARG A 264 17.48 6.21 5.30
CA ARG A 264 16.11 5.70 5.07
C ARG A 264 15.09 6.44 5.92
N ILE A 265 14.09 7.01 5.25
CA ILE A 265 12.88 7.59 5.84
C ILE A 265 11.68 6.80 5.32
N TRP A 266 10.84 6.32 6.24
CA TRP A 266 9.65 5.55 5.88
C TRP A 266 8.52 6.47 5.45
N GLU A 267 8.00 6.25 4.24
CA GLU A 267 6.81 6.95 3.78
C GLU A 267 5.53 6.24 4.24
N ASN A 268 4.41 6.97 4.32
CA ASN A 268 3.11 6.40 4.71
C ASN A 268 2.70 5.20 3.85
N ARG A 269 3.09 5.20 2.58
CA ARG A 269 2.84 4.08 1.64
C ARG A 269 3.67 2.84 1.99
N ASP A 270 4.89 3.00 2.53
CA ASP A 270 5.76 1.90 2.96
C ASP A 270 5.17 1.24 4.20
N ILE A 271 4.79 2.06 5.18
CA ILE A 271 4.16 1.62 6.42
C ILE A 271 2.88 0.84 6.13
N LYS A 272 2.04 1.37 5.22
CA LYS A 272 0.81 0.70 4.82
C LYS A 272 1.08 -0.66 4.16
N PHE A 273 2.06 -0.73 3.26
CA PHE A 273 2.42 -1.98 2.60
C PHE A 273 2.90 -3.03 3.61
N VAL A 274 3.81 -2.68 4.53
CA VAL A 274 4.27 -3.58 5.60
C VAL A 274 3.09 -4.05 6.47
N SER A 275 2.18 -3.15 6.83
CA SER A 275 1.00 -3.48 7.62
C SER A 275 0.06 -4.44 6.88
N ASP A 276 -0.14 -4.26 5.58
CA ASP A 276 -0.95 -5.16 4.76
C ASP A 276 -0.30 -6.56 4.65
N VAL A 277 1.02 -6.63 4.42
CA VAL A 277 1.78 -7.89 4.43
C VAL A 277 1.70 -8.59 5.79
N ARG A 278 1.90 -7.85 6.89
CA ARG A 278 1.73 -8.40 8.25
C ARG A 278 0.35 -9.04 8.45
N ARG A 279 -0.73 -8.42 7.92
CA ARG A 279 -2.08 -9.00 7.97
C ARG A 279 -2.18 -10.29 7.20
N VAL A 280 -1.50 -10.41 6.05
CA VAL A 280 -1.44 -11.67 5.29
C VAL A 280 -0.74 -12.75 6.10
N VAL A 281 0.42 -12.47 6.68
CA VAL A 281 1.15 -13.43 7.55
C VAL A 281 0.28 -13.87 8.72
N GLN A 282 -0.41 -12.94 9.38
CA GLN A 282 -1.36 -13.23 10.46
C GLN A 282 -2.50 -14.15 9.98
N SER A 283 -3.06 -13.91 8.81
CA SER A 283 -4.13 -14.71 8.23
C SER A 283 -3.68 -16.14 7.92
N ILE A 284 -2.47 -16.32 7.36
CA ILE A 284 -1.86 -17.63 7.11
C ILE A 284 -1.72 -18.40 8.43
N MET A 285 -1.21 -17.74 9.44
CA MET A 285 -1.02 -18.37 10.75
C MET A 285 -2.35 -18.78 11.39
N LEU A 286 -3.35 -17.91 11.40
CA LEU A 286 -4.68 -18.22 11.92
C LEU A 286 -5.34 -19.38 11.17
N LYS A 287 -5.23 -19.43 9.83
CA LYS A 287 -5.72 -20.53 9.00
C LYS A 287 -5.06 -21.86 9.39
N ARG A 288 -3.74 -21.87 9.63
CA ARG A 288 -3.00 -23.08 10.06
C ARG A 288 -3.36 -23.51 11.47
N ILE A 289 -3.47 -22.58 12.40
CA ILE A 289 -3.92 -22.86 13.77
C ILE A 289 -5.32 -23.50 13.75
N ALA A 290 -6.26 -22.92 13.00
CA ALA A 290 -7.62 -23.45 12.86
C ALA A 290 -7.61 -24.86 12.24
N LYS A 291 -6.83 -25.08 11.17
CA LYS A 291 -6.68 -26.40 10.52
C LYS A 291 -6.11 -27.45 11.51
N ASN A 292 -5.05 -27.07 12.24
CA ASN A 292 -4.42 -27.98 13.22
C ASN A 292 -5.33 -28.26 14.42
N SER A 293 -6.06 -27.24 14.91
CA SER A 293 -7.03 -27.40 15.99
C SER A 293 -8.18 -28.31 15.58
N LEU A 294 -8.69 -28.15 14.35
CA LEU A 294 -9.73 -29.03 13.81
C LEU A 294 -9.21 -30.47 13.68
N ALA A 295 -8.02 -30.67 13.12
CA ALA A 295 -7.40 -31.98 13.00
C ALA A 295 -7.17 -32.63 14.37
N SER A 296 -6.64 -31.88 15.35
CA SER A 296 -6.45 -32.35 16.72
C SER A 296 -7.77 -32.72 17.41
N SER A 297 -8.81 -31.90 17.22
CA SER A 297 -10.14 -32.19 17.77
C SER A 297 -10.74 -33.42 17.14
N TYR A 298 -10.56 -33.62 15.83
CA TYR A 298 -11.00 -34.81 15.14
C TYR A 298 -10.30 -36.05 15.67
N THR A 299 -8.96 -36.03 15.77
CA THR A 299 -8.16 -37.16 16.33
C THR A 299 -8.54 -37.49 17.79
N SER A 300 -8.83 -36.44 18.58
CA SER A 300 -9.27 -36.61 19.96
C SER A 300 -10.66 -37.27 20.05
N LEU A 301 -11.61 -36.84 19.23
CA LEU A 301 -12.94 -37.43 19.14
C LEU A 301 -12.87 -38.89 18.67
N GLU A 302 -12.07 -39.16 17.64
CA GLU A 302 -11.83 -40.51 17.13
C GLU A 302 -11.25 -41.41 18.26
N ALA A 303 -10.23 -40.93 18.97
CA ALA A 303 -9.66 -41.66 20.09
C ALA A 303 -10.66 -41.94 21.22
N ILE A 304 -11.57 -41.00 21.53
CA ILE A 304 -12.65 -41.17 22.48
C ILE A 304 -13.60 -42.27 22.00
N LEU A 305 -14.06 -42.17 20.74
CA LEU A 305 -14.98 -43.15 20.14
C LEU A 305 -14.37 -44.57 20.08
N GLU A 306 -13.08 -44.67 19.72
CA GLU A 306 -12.37 -45.94 19.63
C GLU A 306 -12.13 -46.59 21.01
N ASN A 307 -12.00 -45.79 22.08
CA ASN A 307 -11.73 -46.29 23.44
C ASN A 307 -12.98 -46.36 24.33
N THR A 308 -14.18 -46.06 23.81
CA THR A 308 -15.42 -46.27 24.57
C THR A 308 -15.68 -47.75 24.81
N GLY A 309 -16.23 -48.06 25.99
CA GLY A 309 -16.60 -49.45 26.37
C GLY A 309 -17.80 -50.03 25.64
N CYS A 310 -18.45 -49.27 24.76
CA CYS A 310 -19.60 -49.69 23.94
C CYS A 310 -19.22 -49.81 22.46
N GLY A 311 -19.89 -50.72 21.76
CA GLY A 311 -19.81 -50.79 20.30
C GLY A 311 -20.56 -49.62 19.67
N ILE A 312 -19.92 -48.90 18.75
CA ILE A 312 -20.54 -47.81 18.03
C ILE A 312 -20.45 -48.06 16.52
N TYR A 313 -21.59 -47.91 15.82
CA TYR A 313 -21.59 -47.90 14.38
C TYR A 313 -22.57 -46.85 13.84
N VAL A 314 -22.28 -46.37 12.63
CA VAL A 314 -23.11 -45.38 11.90
C VAL A 314 -23.52 -46.00 10.58
N VAL A 315 -24.81 -45.91 10.25
CA VAL A 315 -25.37 -46.50 9.04
C VAL A 315 -26.25 -45.50 8.31
N ASP A 316 -26.16 -45.49 7.01
CA ASP A 316 -27.01 -44.70 6.13
C ASP A 316 -28.41 -45.33 6.01
N TYR A 317 -29.47 -44.52 6.20
CA TYR A 317 -30.86 -44.97 6.15
C TYR A 317 -31.30 -45.48 4.76
N HIS A 318 -30.72 -44.93 3.69
CA HIS A 318 -31.14 -45.20 2.32
C HIS A 318 -30.35 -46.33 1.67
N THR A 319 -29.05 -46.30 1.89
CA THR A 319 -28.14 -47.28 1.25
C THR A 319 -27.83 -48.47 2.13
N HIS A 320 -28.14 -48.40 3.43
CA HIS A 320 -27.77 -49.35 4.45
C HIS A 320 -26.25 -49.57 4.58
N ALA A 321 -25.46 -48.67 3.99
CA ALA A 321 -24.03 -48.76 4.07
C ALA A 321 -23.54 -48.34 5.47
N ILE A 322 -22.60 -49.09 6.02
CA ILE A 322 -21.92 -48.74 7.27
C ILE A 322 -20.90 -47.65 6.93
N LEU A 323 -21.07 -46.49 7.54
CA LEU A 323 -20.21 -45.34 7.35
C LEU A 323 -19.08 -45.28 8.36
N TYR A 324 -19.29 -45.78 9.55
CA TYR A 324 -18.30 -45.83 10.65
C TYR A 324 -18.57 -47.00 11.57
N MET A 325 -17.54 -47.57 12.16
CA MET A 325 -17.58 -48.52 13.26
C MET A 325 -16.32 -48.40 14.13
N ASN A 326 -16.49 -48.34 15.46
CA ASN A 326 -15.37 -48.29 16.40
C ASN A 326 -14.76 -49.65 16.68
N HIS A 327 -13.62 -49.66 17.38
CA HIS A 327 -12.91 -50.91 17.74
C HIS A 327 -13.76 -51.87 18.54
N LYS A 328 -14.52 -51.39 19.54
CA LYS A 328 -15.37 -52.22 20.38
C LYS A 328 -16.51 -52.89 19.59
N PHE A 329 -17.08 -52.24 18.60
CA PHE A 329 -18.03 -52.85 17.68
C PHE A 329 -17.38 -54.01 16.91
N LYS A 330 -16.19 -53.81 16.36
CA LYS A 330 -15.45 -54.82 15.60
C LYS A 330 -15.09 -56.04 16.49
N GLU A 331 -14.78 -55.77 17.75
CA GLU A 331 -14.54 -56.82 18.74
C GLU A 331 -15.82 -57.64 19.07
N LEU A 332 -16.93 -56.94 19.37
CA LEU A 332 -18.22 -57.55 19.70
C LEU A 332 -18.80 -58.38 18.54
N PHE A 333 -18.59 -57.96 17.32
CA PHE A 333 -19.12 -58.60 16.10
C PHE A 333 -18.07 -59.26 15.22
N SER A 334 -16.99 -59.72 15.80
CA SER A 334 -15.87 -60.32 15.08
C SER A 334 -16.28 -61.55 14.24
N ARG A 335 -17.17 -62.37 14.73
CA ARG A 335 -17.69 -63.56 14.02
C ARG A 335 -18.64 -63.16 12.88
N SER A 336 -19.52 -62.18 13.11
CA SER A 336 -20.47 -61.66 12.10
C SER A 336 -19.76 -60.96 10.97
N ILE A 337 -18.68 -60.22 11.27
CA ILE A 337 -17.84 -59.55 10.25
C ILE A 337 -17.13 -60.59 9.41
N ALA A 338 -16.50 -61.61 10.03
CA ALA A 338 -15.79 -62.68 9.34
C ALA A 338 -16.73 -63.53 8.46
N GLY A 339 -18.00 -63.72 8.88
CA GLY A 339 -18.99 -64.49 8.17
C GLY A 339 -19.83 -63.70 7.15
N ASN A 340 -19.61 -62.42 6.97
CA ASN A 340 -20.41 -61.50 6.11
C ASN A 340 -21.91 -61.45 6.47
N HIS A 341 -22.24 -61.60 7.76
CA HIS A 341 -23.61 -61.66 8.26
C HIS A 341 -24.13 -60.34 8.85
N LEU A 342 -23.33 -59.26 8.81
CA LEU A 342 -23.65 -57.99 9.43
C LEU A 342 -24.96 -57.37 8.88
N GLU A 343 -25.20 -57.45 7.58
CA GLU A 343 -26.39 -56.88 6.94
C GLU A 343 -27.69 -57.47 7.51
N LYS A 344 -27.73 -58.78 7.75
CA LYS A 344 -28.95 -59.44 8.28
C LYS A 344 -29.25 -59.13 9.72
N MET A 345 -28.23 -58.76 10.50
CA MET A 345 -28.35 -58.45 11.92
C MET A 345 -28.73 -57.01 12.19
N LEU A 346 -28.22 -56.10 11.40
CA LEU A 346 -28.35 -54.67 11.60
C LEU A 346 -29.69 -54.13 11.04
N PHE A 347 -30.32 -54.87 10.13
CA PHE A 347 -31.55 -54.46 9.42
C PHE A 347 -32.68 -55.48 9.65
N SER A 348 -32.96 -55.84 10.90
CA SER A 348 -34.20 -56.60 11.19
C SER A 348 -35.42 -55.73 10.83
N ASP A 349 -36.37 -56.31 10.13
CA ASP A 349 -37.50 -55.78 9.36
C ASP A 349 -38.52 -54.91 10.13
N ARG A 350 -38.15 -54.17 11.16
CA ARG A 350 -39.04 -53.23 11.84
C ARG A 350 -38.68 -51.78 11.51
N GLU A 351 -39.33 -51.23 10.49
CA GLU A 351 -39.47 -49.82 10.26
C GLU A 351 -40.01 -49.09 11.51
N THR A 352 -39.15 -48.78 12.47
CA THR A 352 -39.57 -47.88 13.56
C THR A 352 -39.29 -46.45 13.17
N LYS A 353 -40.32 -45.71 12.83
CA LYS A 353 -40.37 -44.26 12.55
C LYS A 353 -40.03 -43.36 13.76
N ARG A 354 -39.22 -43.83 14.70
CA ARG A 354 -38.83 -43.04 15.89
C ARG A 354 -37.39 -42.61 15.75
N SER A 355 -37.14 -41.35 15.98
CA SER A 355 -35.79 -40.72 15.93
C SER A 355 -34.85 -41.25 17.06
N GLN A 356 -35.40 -41.86 18.07
CA GLN A 356 -34.69 -42.54 19.15
C GLN A 356 -35.38 -43.85 19.46
N TYR A 357 -34.59 -44.90 19.60
CA TYR A 357 -35.05 -46.27 19.83
C TYR A 357 -34.08 -47.00 20.74
N TYR A 358 -34.61 -47.76 21.69
CA TYR A 358 -33.86 -48.60 22.59
C TYR A 358 -34.47 -50.01 22.52
N GLU A 359 -33.65 -51.03 22.33
CA GLU A 359 -34.07 -52.43 22.25
C GLU A 359 -32.97 -53.36 22.75
N GLU A 360 -33.36 -54.41 23.50
CA GLU A 360 -32.48 -55.55 23.80
C GLU A 360 -32.59 -56.57 22.67
N ILE A 361 -31.44 -56.93 22.10
CA ILE A 361 -31.35 -57.89 20.98
C ILE A 361 -30.46 -59.05 21.37
N TYR A 362 -30.93 -60.29 21.15
CA TYR A 362 -30.05 -61.46 21.24
C TYR A 362 -29.38 -61.75 19.92
N SER A 363 -28.06 -61.66 19.89
CA SER A 363 -27.25 -61.98 18.71
C SER A 363 -27.00 -63.52 18.71
N VAL A 364 -27.62 -64.21 17.76
CA VAL A 364 -27.43 -65.68 17.60
C VAL A 364 -25.98 -66.01 17.15
N VAL A 365 -25.36 -65.14 16.36
CA VAL A 365 -24.02 -65.36 15.82
C VAL A 365 -22.96 -65.14 16.89
N GLU A 366 -23.13 -64.11 17.72
CA GLU A 366 -22.18 -63.77 18.79
C GLU A 366 -22.53 -64.42 20.14
N GLU A 367 -23.74 -65.11 20.20
CA GLU A 367 -24.25 -65.82 21.36
C GLU A 367 -24.37 -64.94 22.64
N ARG A 368 -24.86 -63.69 22.48
CA ARG A 368 -24.95 -62.71 23.58
C ARG A 368 -26.14 -61.79 23.44
N TRP A 369 -26.61 -61.22 24.56
CA TRP A 369 -27.57 -60.15 24.60
C TRP A 369 -26.87 -58.82 24.41
N LEU A 370 -27.47 -57.92 23.69
CA LEU A 370 -26.96 -56.58 23.39
C LEU A 370 -28.06 -55.56 23.59
N ASP A 371 -27.74 -54.51 24.35
CA ASP A 371 -28.57 -53.33 24.44
C ASP A 371 -28.22 -52.39 23.29
N VAL A 372 -29.19 -52.12 22.41
CA VAL A 372 -29.00 -51.24 21.24
C VAL A 372 -29.75 -49.94 21.44
N HIS A 373 -29.01 -48.85 21.40
CA HIS A 373 -29.59 -47.50 21.40
C HIS A 373 -29.29 -46.84 20.05
N LYS A 374 -30.36 -46.51 19.32
CA LYS A 374 -30.33 -45.87 17.99
C LYS A 374 -30.69 -44.42 18.08
N THR A 375 -29.88 -43.53 17.50
CA THR A 375 -30.12 -42.09 17.45
C THR A 375 -29.91 -41.59 16.03
N GLU A 376 -30.77 -40.71 15.53
CA GLU A 376 -30.59 -40.02 14.29
C GLU A 376 -29.62 -38.85 14.47
N ILE A 377 -28.63 -38.77 13.63
CA ILE A 377 -27.63 -37.67 13.59
C ILE A 377 -27.47 -37.12 12.16
N ASP A 378 -26.99 -35.87 12.06
CA ASP A 378 -26.55 -35.29 10.80
C ASP A 378 -25.13 -35.74 10.48
N TRP A 379 -24.93 -36.33 9.30
CA TRP A 379 -23.61 -36.72 8.83
C TRP A 379 -22.86 -35.53 8.24
N VAL A 380 -21.53 -35.69 8.00
CA VAL A 380 -20.64 -34.64 7.52
C VAL A 380 -21.07 -34.00 6.18
N ASP A 381 -21.86 -34.69 5.37
CA ASP A 381 -22.42 -34.23 4.10
C ASP A 381 -23.85 -33.70 4.22
N GLY A 382 -24.39 -33.57 5.44
CA GLY A 382 -25.71 -33.03 5.73
C GLY A 382 -26.87 -34.01 5.60
N ARG A 383 -26.62 -35.30 5.24
CA ARG A 383 -27.66 -36.33 5.24
C ARG A 383 -27.93 -36.87 6.65
N LYS A 384 -29.16 -37.36 6.85
CA LYS A 384 -29.57 -38.04 8.08
C LYS A 384 -29.05 -39.48 8.08
N VAL A 385 -28.43 -39.89 9.16
CA VAL A 385 -27.92 -41.27 9.38
C VAL A 385 -28.25 -41.76 10.77
N ALA A 386 -28.24 -43.09 10.96
CA ALA A 386 -28.42 -43.67 12.24
C ALA A 386 -27.09 -43.95 12.94
N MET A 387 -26.86 -43.37 14.09
CA MET A 387 -25.82 -43.79 15.02
C MET A 387 -26.40 -44.79 16.03
N CYS A 388 -25.78 -45.92 16.11
CA CYS A 388 -26.18 -46.99 17.03
C CYS A 388 -25.05 -47.26 18.05
N THR A 389 -25.40 -47.29 19.31
CA THR A 389 -24.53 -47.70 20.38
C THR A 389 -24.99 -49.06 20.96
N LEU A 390 -24.05 -49.93 21.25
CA LEU A 390 -24.29 -51.28 21.70
C LEU A 390 -23.53 -51.58 23.01
N TYR A 391 -24.25 -52.12 23.95
CA TYR A 391 -23.67 -52.56 25.21
C TYR A 391 -23.87 -54.08 25.34
N ASP A 392 -22.86 -54.79 25.88
CA ASP A 392 -22.86 -56.21 26.18
C ASP A 392 -23.28 -56.44 27.62
#